data_efd69eb9c1184651982a500db61e5dc9
#
_entry.id   efd69eb9c1184651982a500db61e5dc9
#
_cell.length_a   1.000
_cell.length_b   1.000
_cell.length_c   1.000
_cell.angle_alpha   90.00
_cell.angle_beta   90.00
_cell.angle_gamma   90.00
#
_symmetry.space_group_name_H-M   'P 1'
#
loop_
_entity.id
_entity.type
_entity.pdbx_description
1 polymer ?
#
loop_
_entity_poly.entity_id
_entity_poly.type
_entity_poly.pdbx_seq_one_letter_code
_entity_poly.pdbx_strand_id
1 'polypeptide(L)'
;MQGMAEPRYAAFAGSLLPDNHYPLLGVRLPRLRQLARELARGDGAPALLRRAPGKRATFEEIMLRGFVAGYAPGLDFAERCACIDRLVPFLDNWSLCDSCCATYRFARLHRGAAWDWLLPYTRRAAEYERRFGIVMLLDHFIQDPAWVPRVAQLLPTVTPGAYYSDMAVAWCACEICLLHPGLADSLLSSLPASLMHLTRRKLRESRRKIDKS
;
A
#
# COMPACT_ATOMS: atom_id res chain seq x y z
N MET A 1 -9.81 20.94 6.36
CA MET A 1 -9.74 19.72 7.22
C MET A 1 -10.12 19.99 8.68
N GLN A 2 -9.72 21.10 9.28
CA GLN A 2 -10.04 21.38 10.71
C GLN A 2 -11.55 21.30 11.04
N GLY A 3 -12.44 21.81 10.17
CA GLY A 3 -13.89 21.70 10.38
C GLY A 3 -14.50 20.29 10.25
N MET A 4 -13.69 19.29 9.92
CA MET A 4 -14.09 17.87 9.80
C MET A 4 -13.40 17.01 10.85
N ALA A 5 -12.64 17.60 11.76
CA ALA A 5 -11.88 16.89 12.79
C ALA A 5 -12.77 16.36 13.90
N GLU A 6 -12.59 15.09 14.26
CA GLU A 6 -13.31 14.39 15.34
C GLU A 6 -12.30 13.91 16.40
N PRO A 7 -12.10 14.62 17.53
CA PRO A 7 -11.08 14.28 18.53
C PRO A 7 -11.23 12.85 19.10
N ARG A 8 -12.47 12.38 19.31
CA ARG A 8 -12.72 11.00 19.76
C ARG A 8 -12.29 9.97 18.72
N TYR A 9 -12.50 10.25 17.44
CA TYR A 9 -12.05 9.38 16.35
C TYR A 9 -10.53 9.45 16.21
N ALA A 10 -9.90 10.60 16.40
CA ALA A 10 -8.43 10.72 16.42
C ALA A 10 -7.81 9.82 17.49
N ALA A 11 -8.35 9.86 18.72
CA ALA A 11 -7.88 9.00 19.81
C ALA A 11 -8.04 7.51 19.49
N PHE A 12 -9.20 7.12 18.96
CA PHE A 12 -9.45 5.73 18.53
C PHE A 12 -8.51 5.30 17.39
N ALA A 13 -8.38 6.10 16.34
CA ALA A 13 -7.51 5.80 15.22
C ALA A 13 -6.05 5.70 15.66
N GLY A 14 -5.59 6.61 16.54
CA GLY A 14 -4.24 6.61 17.10
C GLY A 14 -3.93 5.33 17.88
N SER A 15 -4.90 4.76 18.62
CA SER A 15 -4.70 3.51 19.35
C SER A 15 -4.44 2.30 18.45
N LEU A 16 -4.79 2.37 17.17
CA LEU A 16 -4.54 1.33 16.17
C LEU A 16 -3.23 1.51 15.41
N LEU A 17 -2.52 2.62 15.63
CA LEU A 17 -1.34 3.03 14.86
C LEU A 17 -0.17 3.34 15.81
N PRO A 18 0.42 2.32 16.47
CA PRO A 18 1.46 2.54 17.47
C PRO A 18 2.72 3.23 16.88
N ASP A 19 2.99 3.03 15.59
CA ASP A 19 4.17 3.58 14.92
C ASP A 19 3.90 4.93 14.22
N ASN A 20 2.70 5.49 14.37
CA ASN A 20 2.37 6.75 13.74
C ASN A 20 3.07 7.93 14.44
N HIS A 21 3.87 8.70 13.69
CA HIS A 21 4.59 9.87 14.18
C HIS A 21 3.86 11.20 13.88
N TYR A 22 2.75 11.17 13.17
CA TYR A 22 2.04 12.37 12.76
C TYR A 22 0.88 12.71 13.68
N PRO A 23 0.64 14.02 13.96
CA PRO A 23 -0.59 14.43 14.63
C PRO A 23 -1.82 13.99 13.84
N LEU A 24 -2.82 13.39 14.53
CA LEU A 24 -4.10 13.01 13.94
C LEU A 24 -5.15 14.10 14.21
N LEU A 25 -5.85 14.50 13.16
CA LEU A 25 -7.03 15.38 13.27
C LEU A 25 -8.31 14.58 13.52
N GLY A 26 -8.35 13.31 13.11
CA GLY A 26 -9.52 12.46 13.23
C GLY A 26 -10.54 12.66 12.11
N VAL A 27 -10.08 12.93 10.90
CA VAL A 27 -10.98 13.02 9.73
C VAL A 27 -11.20 11.61 9.16
N ARG A 28 -12.46 11.20 9.05
CA ARG A 28 -12.82 9.86 8.57
C ARG A 28 -12.44 9.65 7.10
N LEU A 29 -11.97 8.46 6.79
CA LEU A 29 -11.47 8.07 5.46
C LEU A 29 -12.42 8.39 4.29
N PRO A 30 -13.75 8.17 4.37
CA PRO A 30 -14.66 8.55 3.27
C PRO A 30 -14.64 10.05 2.97
N ARG A 31 -14.54 10.88 4.01
CA ARG A 31 -14.45 12.35 3.87
C ARG A 31 -13.13 12.79 3.24
N LEU A 32 -12.01 12.17 3.67
CA LEU A 32 -10.70 12.41 3.04
C LEU A 32 -10.70 12.03 1.56
N ARG A 33 -11.30 10.89 1.22
CA ARG A 33 -11.42 10.47 -0.18
C ARG A 33 -12.30 11.41 -1.02
N GLN A 34 -13.37 11.93 -0.45
CA GLN A 34 -14.21 12.94 -1.11
C GLN A 34 -13.40 14.21 -1.37
N LEU A 35 -12.78 14.77 -0.34
CA LEU A 35 -11.95 15.98 -0.43
C LEU A 35 -10.80 15.79 -1.44
N ALA A 36 -10.16 14.63 -1.45
CA ALA A 36 -9.10 14.33 -2.39
C ALA A 36 -9.57 14.36 -3.86
N ARG A 37 -10.79 13.85 -4.15
CA ARG A 37 -11.34 13.90 -5.50
C ARG A 37 -11.67 15.33 -5.95
N GLU A 38 -12.13 16.16 -5.00
CA GLU A 38 -12.41 17.58 -5.28
C GLU A 38 -11.09 18.33 -5.57
N LEU A 39 -10.10 18.17 -4.70
CA LEU A 39 -8.77 18.79 -4.87
C LEU A 39 -8.04 18.29 -6.13
N ALA A 40 -8.16 17.01 -6.46
CA ALA A 40 -7.52 16.42 -7.63
C ALA A 40 -7.99 17.04 -8.96
N ARG A 41 -9.21 17.58 -9.01
CA ARG A 41 -9.79 18.25 -10.19
C ARG A 41 -9.46 19.75 -10.24
N GLY A 42 -8.98 20.31 -9.15
CA GLY A 42 -8.67 21.74 -9.06
C GLY A 42 -7.27 22.06 -9.56
N ASP A 43 -7.08 23.31 -9.99
CA ASP A 43 -5.80 23.83 -10.53
C ASP A 43 -4.63 23.76 -9.52
N GLY A 44 -4.94 23.64 -8.25
CA GLY A 44 -3.93 23.51 -7.17
C GLY A 44 -3.29 22.12 -7.04
N ALA A 45 -3.86 21.08 -7.67
CA ALA A 45 -3.37 19.71 -7.53
C ALA A 45 -1.90 19.54 -7.98
N PRO A 46 -1.45 20.08 -9.12
CA PRO A 46 -0.06 19.95 -9.52
C PRO A 46 0.92 20.63 -8.56
N ALA A 47 0.55 21.78 -7.98
CA ALA A 47 1.37 22.48 -7.00
C ALA A 47 1.46 21.70 -5.68
N LEU A 48 0.35 21.10 -5.24
CA LEU A 48 0.30 20.23 -4.06
C LEU A 48 1.20 19.01 -4.23
N LEU A 49 1.16 18.37 -5.39
CA LEU A 49 1.89 17.12 -5.66
C LEU A 49 3.38 17.32 -5.91
N ARG A 50 3.80 18.49 -6.40
CA ARG A 50 5.21 18.81 -6.58
C ARG A 50 5.98 19.02 -5.27
N ARG A 51 5.30 19.31 -4.18
CA ARG A 51 5.91 19.56 -2.87
C ARG A 51 5.81 18.35 -1.97
N ALA A 52 6.90 18.00 -1.30
CA ALA A 52 6.87 17.02 -0.21
C ALA A 52 6.00 17.52 0.97
N PRO A 53 5.46 16.62 1.81
CA PRO A 53 4.81 17.00 3.05
C PRO A 53 5.74 17.87 3.93
N GLY A 54 5.19 18.87 4.59
CA GLY A 54 5.95 19.73 5.49
C GLY A 54 6.28 19.02 6.82
N LYS A 55 7.26 19.57 7.57
CA LYS A 55 7.66 19.02 8.90
C LYS A 55 6.52 18.94 9.93
N ARG A 56 5.45 19.70 9.76
CA ARG A 56 4.27 19.73 10.63
C ARG A 56 3.05 19.09 9.96
N ALA A 57 3.27 18.27 8.94
CA ALA A 57 2.17 17.58 8.26
C ALA A 57 1.41 16.71 9.25
N THR A 58 0.08 16.67 9.11
CA THR A 58 -0.75 15.74 9.85
C THR A 58 -0.89 14.43 9.10
N PHE A 59 -1.29 13.38 9.79
CA PHE A 59 -1.63 12.07 9.20
C PHE A 59 -2.59 12.23 8.00
N GLU A 60 -3.64 13.03 8.18
CA GLU A 60 -4.64 13.25 7.14
C GLU A 60 -4.10 14.07 5.97
N GLU A 61 -3.14 14.97 6.20
CA GLU A 61 -2.49 15.70 5.09
C GLU A 61 -1.70 14.76 4.21
N ILE A 62 -0.93 13.84 4.81
CA ILE A 62 -0.14 12.85 4.07
C ILE A 62 -1.07 11.93 3.28
N MET A 63 -2.11 11.39 3.93
CA MET A 63 -3.10 10.55 3.29
C MET A 63 -3.82 11.26 2.15
N LEU A 64 -4.21 12.53 2.35
CA LEU A 64 -4.88 13.34 1.35
C LEU A 64 -4.00 13.54 0.11
N ARG A 65 -2.72 13.84 0.29
CA ARG A 65 -1.75 13.96 -0.81
C ARG A 65 -1.63 12.64 -1.59
N GLY A 66 -1.57 11.51 -0.89
CA GLY A 66 -1.55 10.20 -1.52
C GLY A 66 -2.79 9.94 -2.37
N PHE A 67 -3.97 10.27 -1.85
CA PHE A 67 -5.21 10.14 -2.62
C PHE A 67 -5.28 11.07 -3.81
N VAL A 68 -4.84 12.33 -3.67
CA VAL A 68 -4.78 13.29 -4.78
C VAL A 68 -3.84 12.77 -5.87
N ALA A 69 -2.67 12.22 -5.53
CA ALA A 69 -1.76 11.62 -6.51
C ALA A 69 -2.42 10.47 -7.29
N GLY A 70 -3.26 9.67 -6.63
CA GLY A 70 -4.03 8.61 -7.30
C GLY A 70 -5.17 9.10 -8.17
N TYR A 71 -5.84 10.20 -7.79
CA TYR A 71 -7.04 10.70 -8.45
C TYR A 71 -6.78 11.80 -9.48
N ALA A 72 -5.66 12.52 -9.43
CA ALA A 72 -5.38 13.67 -10.30
C ALA A 72 -5.45 13.26 -11.78
N PRO A 73 -6.32 13.91 -12.59
CA PRO A 73 -6.34 13.69 -14.02
C PRO A 73 -5.12 14.35 -14.69
N GLY A 74 -4.81 13.96 -15.92
CA GLY A 74 -3.82 14.64 -16.75
C GLY A 74 -2.35 14.33 -16.41
N LEU A 75 -2.05 13.63 -15.33
CA LEU A 75 -0.69 13.14 -15.08
C LEU A 75 -0.43 11.88 -15.90
N ASP A 76 0.66 11.88 -16.66
CA ASP A 76 1.15 10.65 -17.26
C ASP A 76 1.69 9.66 -16.21
N PHE A 77 2.10 8.47 -16.66
CA PHE A 77 2.58 7.43 -15.74
C PHE A 77 3.83 7.89 -14.96
N ALA A 78 4.81 8.48 -15.65
CA ALA A 78 6.09 8.88 -15.04
C ALA A 78 5.90 10.04 -14.05
N GLU A 79 5.11 11.04 -14.43
CA GLU A 79 4.77 12.18 -13.56
C GLU A 79 4.08 11.71 -12.27
N ARG A 80 3.14 10.77 -12.40
CA ARG A 80 2.41 10.19 -11.26
C ARG A 80 3.34 9.42 -10.34
N CYS A 81 4.20 8.55 -10.89
CA CYS A 81 5.21 7.84 -10.12
C CYS A 81 6.13 8.81 -9.38
N ALA A 82 6.63 9.85 -10.06
CA ALA A 82 7.48 10.86 -9.43
C ALA A 82 6.77 11.64 -8.29
N CYS A 83 5.45 11.84 -8.38
CA CYS A 83 4.68 12.42 -7.28
C CYS A 83 4.59 11.46 -6.09
N ILE A 84 4.37 10.18 -6.34
CA ILE A 84 4.26 9.15 -5.32
C ILE A 84 5.62 8.88 -4.68
N ASP A 85 6.71 8.82 -5.44
CA ASP A 85 8.08 8.64 -4.95
C ASP A 85 8.47 9.70 -3.91
N ARG A 86 8.00 10.94 -4.09
CA ARG A 86 8.20 12.02 -3.09
C ARG A 86 7.38 11.83 -1.82
N LEU A 87 6.30 11.06 -1.88
CA LEU A 87 5.41 10.81 -0.74
C LEU A 87 5.79 9.56 0.04
N VAL A 88 6.27 8.51 -0.64
CA VAL A 88 6.56 7.19 -0.04
C VAL A 88 7.40 7.29 1.23
N PRO A 89 8.47 8.12 1.33
CA PRO A 89 9.25 8.26 2.56
C PRO A 89 8.48 8.79 3.78
N PHE A 90 7.27 9.31 3.58
CA PHE A 90 6.38 9.80 4.65
C PHE A 90 5.30 8.79 5.06
N LEU A 91 5.27 7.62 4.43
CA LEU A 91 4.34 6.54 4.79
C LEU A 91 4.95 5.75 5.95
N ASP A 92 4.71 6.15 7.19
CA ASP A 92 5.32 5.59 8.40
C ASP A 92 4.44 4.58 9.14
N ASN A 93 3.26 4.28 8.61
CA ASN A 93 2.36 3.31 9.19
C ASN A 93 1.51 2.59 8.11
N TRP A 94 0.94 1.42 8.49
CA TRP A 94 0.17 0.58 7.59
C TRP A 94 -1.06 1.28 7.02
N SER A 95 -1.73 2.13 7.80
CA SER A 95 -2.97 2.80 7.35
C SER A 95 -2.71 3.81 6.24
N LEU A 96 -1.64 4.61 6.35
CA LEU A 96 -1.20 5.51 5.28
C LEU A 96 -0.79 4.73 4.04
N CYS A 97 0.08 3.73 4.21
CA CYS A 97 0.62 2.93 3.12
C CYS A 97 -0.49 2.24 2.33
N ASP A 98 -1.29 1.40 2.98
CA ASP A 98 -2.28 0.55 2.31
C ASP A 98 -3.42 1.38 1.71
N SER A 99 -3.87 2.43 2.41
CA SER A 99 -4.91 3.32 1.88
C SER A 99 -4.48 4.07 0.63
N CYS A 100 -3.21 4.48 0.56
CA CYS A 100 -2.63 5.10 -0.63
C CYS A 100 -2.49 4.08 -1.76
N CYS A 101 -1.90 2.91 -1.51
CA CYS A 101 -1.73 1.83 -2.49
C CYS A 101 -3.06 1.47 -3.15
N ALA A 102 -4.12 1.23 -2.38
CA ALA A 102 -5.46 0.90 -2.90
C ALA A 102 -6.05 1.96 -3.85
N THR A 103 -5.53 3.19 -3.80
CA THR A 103 -5.96 4.31 -4.65
C THR A 103 -5.24 4.32 -6.00
N TYR A 104 -4.06 3.69 -6.11
CA TYR A 104 -3.17 3.79 -7.28
C TYR A 104 -3.54 2.82 -8.42
N ARG A 105 -4.82 2.82 -8.80
CA ARG A 105 -5.36 1.91 -9.84
C ARG A 105 -4.74 2.10 -11.22
N PHE A 106 -4.09 3.22 -11.50
CA PHE A 106 -3.35 3.46 -12.74
C PHE A 106 -2.27 2.39 -13.01
N ALA A 107 -1.71 1.78 -11.95
CA ALA A 107 -0.74 0.70 -12.07
C ALA A 107 -1.29 -0.50 -12.85
N ARG A 108 -2.61 -0.75 -12.80
CA ARG A 108 -3.27 -1.82 -13.56
C ARG A 108 -3.29 -1.57 -15.06
N LEU A 109 -3.27 -0.30 -15.49
CA LEU A 109 -3.28 0.09 -16.90
C LEU A 109 -1.87 0.05 -17.52
N HIS A 110 -0.83 0.08 -16.69
CA HIS A 110 0.57 0.17 -17.11
C HIS A 110 1.44 -0.88 -16.39
N ARG A 111 0.95 -2.14 -16.25
CA ARG A 111 1.58 -3.16 -15.38
C ARG A 111 3.06 -3.39 -15.66
N GLY A 112 3.50 -3.38 -16.93
CA GLY A 112 4.93 -3.54 -17.25
C GLY A 112 5.78 -2.44 -16.63
N ALA A 113 5.47 -1.18 -16.93
CA ALA A 113 6.16 -0.02 -16.38
C ALA A 113 6.01 0.08 -14.84
N ALA A 114 4.81 -0.27 -14.31
CA ALA A 114 4.56 -0.30 -12.88
C ALA A 114 5.37 -1.39 -12.17
N TRP A 115 5.57 -2.55 -12.78
CA TRP A 115 6.44 -3.60 -12.26
C TRP A 115 7.88 -3.10 -12.10
N ASP A 116 8.43 -2.50 -13.17
CA ASP A 116 9.80 -1.99 -13.17
C ASP A 116 9.99 -0.86 -12.14
N TRP A 117 8.97 0.01 -11.98
CA TRP A 117 8.95 1.05 -10.96
C TRP A 117 8.88 0.51 -9.53
N LEU A 118 8.11 -0.56 -9.29
CA LEU A 118 7.88 -1.12 -7.95
C LEU A 118 9.00 -2.06 -7.49
N LEU A 119 9.69 -2.73 -8.42
CA LEU A 119 10.71 -3.72 -8.09
C LEU A 119 11.80 -3.20 -7.14
N PRO A 120 12.36 -1.98 -7.29
CA PRO A 120 13.32 -1.43 -6.34
C PRO A 120 12.76 -1.27 -4.93
N TYR A 121 11.47 -0.94 -4.77
CA TYR A 121 10.84 -0.78 -3.45
C TYR A 121 10.83 -2.07 -2.65
N THR A 122 10.63 -3.22 -3.28
CA THR A 122 10.61 -4.52 -2.59
C THR A 122 11.94 -4.88 -1.91
N ARG A 123 13.01 -4.17 -2.25
CA ARG A 123 14.38 -4.37 -1.74
C ARG A 123 14.87 -3.23 -0.83
N ARG A 124 14.03 -2.21 -0.57
CA ARG A 124 14.41 -1.09 0.28
C ARG A 124 14.63 -1.52 1.73
N ALA A 125 15.59 -0.88 2.41
CA ALA A 125 15.86 -1.13 3.82
C ALA A 125 14.74 -0.55 4.71
N ALA A 126 14.18 0.61 4.34
CA ALA A 126 13.08 1.23 5.05
C ALA A 126 11.82 0.37 4.96
N GLU A 127 11.28 0.04 6.14
CA GLU A 127 10.18 -0.93 6.28
C GLU A 127 8.94 -0.57 5.48
N TYR A 128 8.47 0.67 5.58
CA TYR A 128 7.25 1.10 4.91
C TYR A 128 7.44 1.39 3.42
N GLU A 129 8.66 1.74 2.97
CA GLU A 129 8.98 1.77 1.54
C GLU A 129 8.88 0.38 0.93
N ARG A 130 9.41 -0.63 1.63
CA ARG A 130 9.31 -2.05 1.21
C ARG A 130 7.86 -2.53 1.27
N ARG A 131 7.12 -2.21 2.36
CA ARG A 131 5.69 -2.50 2.45
C ARG A 131 4.92 -1.91 1.27
N PHE A 132 5.19 -0.65 0.92
CA PHE A 132 4.57 0.02 -0.23
C PHE A 132 4.71 -0.82 -1.51
N GLY A 133 5.93 -1.24 -1.87
CA GLY A 133 6.16 -2.08 -3.04
C GLY A 133 5.32 -3.37 -3.02
N ILE A 134 5.30 -4.06 -1.88
CA ILE A 134 4.58 -5.34 -1.73
C ILE A 134 3.06 -5.15 -1.76
N VAL A 135 2.52 -4.13 -1.08
CA VAL A 135 1.07 -3.85 -1.08
C VAL A 135 0.59 -3.40 -2.46
N MET A 136 1.41 -2.64 -3.21
CA MET A 136 1.11 -2.32 -4.61
C MET A 136 1.00 -3.58 -5.49
N LEU A 137 1.88 -4.57 -5.29
CA LEU A 137 1.79 -5.86 -5.99
C LEU A 137 0.52 -6.63 -5.58
N LEU A 138 0.21 -6.68 -4.29
CA LEU A 138 -1.00 -7.27 -3.75
C LEU A 138 -2.26 -6.65 -4.37
N ASP A 139 -2.36 -5.32 -4.37
CA ASP A 139 -3.59 -4.63 -4.79
C ASP A 139 -3.80 -4.65 -6.31
N HIS A 140 -2.71 -4.68 -7.10
CA HIS A 140 -2.81 -4.38 -8.53
C HIS A 140 -2.31 -5.48 -9.46
N PHE A 141 -1.64 -6.53 -8.96
CA PHE A 141 -1.05 -7.56 -9.81
C PHE A 141 -1.61 -8.96 -9.59
N ILE A 142 -1.89 -9.36 -8.35
CA ILE A 142 -2.29 -10.75 -8.06
C ILE A 142 -3.68 -11.13 -8.56
N GLN A 143 -4.48 -10.17 -9.03
CA GLN A 143 -5.77 -10.42 -9.68
C GLN A 143 -5.60 -10.79 -11.16
N ASP A 144 -4.42 -10.62 -11.74
CA ASP A 144 -4.14 -10.88 -13.14
C ASP A 144 -3.29 -12.15 -13.26
N PRO A 145 -3.84 -13.26 -13.83
CA PRO A 145 -3.13 -14.53 -13.94
C PRO A 145 -1.79 -14.45 -14.67
N ALA A 146 -1.62 -13.48 -15.58
CA ALA A 146 -0.36 -13.28 -16.30
C ALA A 146 0.77 -12.75 -15.38
N TRP A 147 0.43 -12.09 -14.28
CA TRP A 147 1.40 -11.48 -13.36
C TRP A 147 1.62 -12.26 -12.07
N VAL A 148 0.65 -13.07 -11.66
CA VAL A 148 0.73 -13.85 -10.40
C VAL A 148 2.01 -14.69 -10.30
N PRO A 149 2.45 -15.42 -11.33
CA PRO A 149 3.68 -16.22 -11.23
C PRO A 149 4.91 -15.36 -10.93
N ARG A 150 4.99 -14.16 -11.52
CA ARG A 150 6.09 -13.21 -11.25
C ARG A 150 6.07 -12.70 -9.82
N VAL A 151 4.89 -12.37 -9.29
CA VAL A 151 4.75 -11.95 -7.89
C VAL A 151 5.12 -13.11 -6.96
N ALA A 152 4.63 -14.32 -7.22
CA ALA A 152 4.95 -15.51 -6.42
C ALA A 152 6.45 -15.82 -6.39
N GLN A 153 7.16 -15.64 -7.52
CA GLN A 153 8.61 -15.81 -7.59
C GLN A 153 9.39 -14.68 -6.88
N LEU A 154 8.83 -13.47 -6.80
CA LEU A 154 9.46 -12.33 -6.15
C LEU A 154 9.38 -12.43 -4.62
N LEU A 155 8.24 -12.82 -4.05
CA LEU A 155 8.02 -12.79 -2.60
C LEU A 155 9.08 -13.52 -1.79
N PRO A 156 9.58 -14.71 -2.18
CA PRO A 156 10.67 -15.40 -1.47
C PRO A 156 12.00 -14.64 -1.43
N THR A 157 12.20 -13.68 -2.36
CA THR A 157 13.45 -12.90 -2.44
C THR A 157 13.44 -11.67 -1.52
N VAL A 158 12.32 -11.36 -0.90
CA VAL A 158 12.20 -10.24 0.05
C VAL A 158 12.87 -10.63 1.36
N THR A 159 13.85 -9.84 1.79
CA THR A 159 14.58 -10.09 3.05
C THR A 159 13.63 -9.87 4.24
N PRO A 160 13.40 -10.89 5.08
CA PRO A 160 12.59 -10.74 6.28
C PRO A 160 13.31 -9.97 7.38
N GLY A 161 12.58 -9.51 8.40
CA GLY A 161 13.15 -8.91 9.62
C GLY A 161 12.52 -7.58 10.03
N ALA A 162 11.52 -7.09 9.30
CA ALA A 162 10.74 -5.92 9.70
C ALA A 162 9.26 -6.26 9.69
N TYR A 163 8.60 -6.10 10.84
CA TYR A 163 7.27 -6.64 11.13
C TYR A 163 6.20 -6.30 10.08
N TYR A 164 6.06 -5.02 9.73
CA TYR A 164 5.00 -4.59 8.83
C TYR A 164 5.27 -4.94 7.36
N SER A 165 6.52 -5.00 6.94
CA SER A 165 6.87 -5.50 5.61
C SER A 165 6.70 -7.02 5.52
N ASP A 166 7.08 -7.77 6.56
CA ASP A 166 6.89 -9.21 6.63
C ASP A 166 5.41 -9.59 6.63
N MET A 167 4.59 -8.81 7.36
CA MET A 167 3.13 -8.96 7.33
C MET A 167 2.52 -8.67 5.97
N ALA A 168 3.08 -7.74 5.19
CA ALA A 168 2.64 -7.49 3.82
C ALA A 168 3.00 -8.65 2.89
N VAL A 169 4.21 -9.21 2.99
CA VAL A 169 4.61 -10.42 2.25
C VAL A 169 3.66 -11.57 2.57
N ALA A 170 3.44 -11.82 3.86
CA ALA A 170 2.56 -12.90 4.32
C ALA A 170 1.10 -12.69 3.84
N TRP A 171 0.63 -11.45 3.79
CA TRP A 171 -0.69 -11.13 3.27
C TRP A 171 -0.77 -11.36 1.77
N CYS A 172 0.20 -10.86 1.01
CA CYS A 172 0.26 -11.07 -0.44
C CYS A 172 0.33 -12.57 -0.79
N ALA A 173 1.19 -13.33 -0.12
CA ALA A 173 1.29 -14.77 -0.31
C ALA A 173 -0.01 -15.51 0.07
N CYS A 174 -0.66 -15.11 1.17
CA CYS A 174 -1.95 -15.66 1.58
C CYS A 174 -3.03 -15.43 0.50
N GLU A 175 -3.13 -14.21 -0.03
CA GLU A 175 -4.10 -13.90 -1.08
C GLU A 175 -3.81 -14.68 -2.38
N ILE A 176 -2.53 -14.85 -2.75
CA ILE A 176 -2.16 -15.70 -3.90
C ILE A 176 -2.60 -17.15 -3.66
N CYS A 177 -2.33 -17.73 -2.48
CA CYS A 177 -2.76 -19.09 -2.16
C CYS A 177 -4.29 -19.28 -2.23
N LEU A 178 -5.06 -18.25 -1.84
CA LEU A 178 -6.52 -18.30 -1.86
C LEU A 178 -7.12 -18.10 -3.25
N LEU A 179 -6.51 -17.24 -4.07
CA LEU A 179 -7.00 -16.91 -5.40
C LEU A 179 -6.47 -17.88 -6.46
N HIS A 180 -5.30 -18.47 -6.25
CA HIS A 180 -4.60 -19.35 -7.19
C HIS A 180 -4.09 -20.60 -6.46
N PRO A 181 -4.99 -21.54 -6.05
CA PRO A 181 -4.62 -22.70 -5.24
C PRO A 181 -3.51 -23.55 -5.82
N GLY A 182 -3.43 -23.65 -7.16
CA GLY A 182 -2.36 -24.39 -7.84
C GLY A 182 -0.93 -23.87 -7.62
N LEU A 183 -0.77 -22.65 -7.09
CA LEU A 183 0.53 -22.07 -6.73
C LEU A 183 0.85 -22.18 -5.23
N ALA A 184 -0.11 -22.61 -4.40
CA ALA A 184 0.00 -22.51 -2.95
C ALA A 184 1.19 -23.31 -2.40
N ASP A 185 1.33 -24.58 -2.76
CA ASP A 185 2.38 -25.45 -2.23
C ASP A 185 3.79 -24.99 -2.65
N SER A 186 3.96 -24.63 -3.93
CA SER A 186 5.23 -24.13 -4.46
C SER A 186 5.63 -22.79 -3.82
N LEU A 187 4.68 -21.88 -3.66
CA LEU A 187 4.92 -20.59 -3.01
C LEU A 187 5.28 -20.78 -1.54
N LEU A 188 4.48 -21.54 -0.79
CA LEU A 188 4.74 -21.76 0.65
C LEU A 188 6.09 -22.44 0.91
N SER A 189 6.49 -23.41 0.08
CA SER A 189 7.77 -24.10 0.23
C SER A 189 8.98 -23.25 -0.15
N SER A 190 8.79 -22.22 -1.00
CA SER A 190 9.85 -21.29 -1.40
C SER A 190 10.09 -20.13 -0.43
N LEU A 191 9.09 -19.81 0.42
CA LEU A 191 9.23 -18.71 1.39
C LEU A 191 10.24 -19.01 2.50
N PRO A 192 11.02 -18.01 2.97
CA PRO A 192 11.76 -18.12 4.21
C PRO A 192 10.86 -18.59 5.38
N ALA A 193 11.40 -19.39 6.29
CA ALA A 193 10.62 -20.06 7.34
C ALA A 193 9.74 -19.09 8.15
N SER A 194 10.24 -17.90 8.50
CA SER A 194 9.49 -16.88 9.23
C SER A 194 8.26 -16.38 8.42
N LEU A 195 8.46 -16.08 7.14
CA LEU A 195 7.40 -15.61 6.25
C LEU A 195 6.38 -16.72 5.96
N MET A 196 6.83 -17.95 5.80
CA MET A 196 5.95 -19.12 5.65
C MET A 196 5.05 -19.29 6.89
N HIS A 197 5.61 -19.18 8.11
CA HIS A 197 4.83 -19.24 9.34
C HIS A 197 3.76 -18.16 9.44
N LEU A 198 4.12 -16.92 9.10
CA LEU A 198 3.18 -15.80 9.06
C LEU A 198 2.07 -16.03 8.01
N THR A 199 2.44 -16.50 6.81
CA THR A 199 1.48 -16.81 5.74
C THR A 199 0.51 -17.91 6.17
N ARG A 200 0.99 -19.01 6.75
CA ARG A 200 0.14 -20.09 7.27
C ARG A 200 -0.80 -19.62 8.37
N ARG A 201 -0.34 -18.70 9.24
CA ARG A 201 -1.19 -18.09 10.27
C ARG A 201 -2.33 -17.29 9.60
N LYS A 202 -2.02 -16.44 8.62
CA LYS A 202 -3.03 -15.66 7.88
C LYS A 202 -4.02 -16.56 7.13
N LEU A 203 -3.58 -17.66 6.55
CA LEU A 203 -4.46 -18.64 5.90
C LEU A 203 -5.45 -19.26 6.90
N ARG A 204 -5.00 -19.59 8.13
CA ARG A 204 -5.90 -20.11 9.19
C ARG A 204 -6.90 -19.07 9.67
N GLU A 205 -6.50 -17.81 9.77
CA GLU A 205 -7.32 -16.69 10.20
C GLU A 205 -8.29 -16.19 9.10
N SER A 206 -8.03 -16.54 7.85
CA SER A 206 -8.86 -16.12 6.72
C SER A 206 -10.26 -16.73 6.80
N ARG A 207 -11.27 -15.89 6.57
CA ARG A 207 -12.67 -16.35 6.41
C ARG A 207 -12.90 -17.08 5.08
N ARG A 208 -12.07 -16.82 4.07
CA ARG A 208 -12.02 -17.57 2.82
C ARG A 208 -11.15 -18.80 3.03
N LYS A 209 -11.57 -19.95 2.54
CA LYS A 209 -10.81 -21.21 2.56
C LYS A 209 -10.34 -21.52 1.16
N ILE A 210 -9.21 -22.22 1.05
CA ILE A 210 -8.74 -22.77 -0.22
C ILE A 210 -9.76 -23.84 -0.62
N ASP A 211 -10.41 -23.63 -1.76
CA ASP A 211 -11.29 -24.63 -2.37
C ASP A 211 -10.39 -25.80 -2.81
N LYS A 212 -10.54 -26.95 -2.16
CA LYS A 212 -9.86 -28.19 -2.53
C LYS A 212 -10.74 -28.88 -3.57
N SER A 213 -10.77 -28.35 -4.81
CA SER A 213 -11.31 -29.09 -5.97
C SER A 213 -10.31 -30.08 -6.51
#